data_8b3665b405a0c267b397508a072373ff
#
_entry.id   8b3665b405a0c267b397508a072373ff
#
_cell.length_a   1.000
_cell.length_b   1.000
_cell.length_c   1.000
_cell.angle_alpha   90.00
_cell.angle_beta   90.00
_cell.angle_gamma   90.00
#
_symmetry.space_group_name_H-M   'P 1'
#
loop_
_entity.id
_entity.type
_entity.pdbx_description
1 polymer ?
#
loop_
_entity_poly.entity_id
_entity_poly.type
_entity_poly.pdbx_seq_one_letter_code
_entity_poly.pdbx_strand_id
1 'polypeptide(L)'
;LEHLLNSPGNFTASKLAWVRRNEPELFARIDKVMLPGDYIAFRLSGDISTTVGGLSEQILWDFAEERRADFVADYYGIPHAMLPRAGASIGIEARTDARTEERFGIPAGTPISYRAGDQPNNAFSLNVLKAGEVAATGGTSGVVYGVVDTRRADPLSRVNTFVHVNHRPEQPRYGILLCINGTGIMNSWMRRNVTQQTLDYAAMNRLAESVPVGSDGLLVVPFGNGAERVLGNRCPGACIHRLDLNRHTTAHLLRATQEGIAFSFRYGLDLMRPLGLNPAVIRAGAANLFLSPRQNQPLDNDLGTQNGEPPLPALHRHGRRHRRPALRLRYGRSLGCRTGARPILPHGARL
;
A
#
# COMPACT_ATOMS: atom_id res chain seq x y z
N LEU A 1 -6.17 -19.83 1.62
CA LEU A 1 -6.24 -18.37 1.90
C LEU A 1 -6.86 -18.06 3.28
N GLU A 2 -7.70 -18.91 3.81
CA GLU A 2 -8.46 -18.69 5.05
C GLU A 2 -7.57 -18.47 6.27
N HIS A 3 -6.47 -19.21 6.39
CA HIS A 3 -5.51 -19.10 7.48
C HIS A 3 -4.50 -17.97 7.32
N LEU A 4 -4.09 -17.64 6.09
CA LEU A 4 -3.00 -16.67 5.86
C LEU A 4 -3.48 -15.34 5.28
N LEU A 5 -4.70 -15.26 4.77
CA LEU A 5 -5.34 -14.14 4.08
C LEU A 5 -4.58 -13.58 2.87
N ASN A 6 -3.37 -14.04 2.61
CA ASN A 6 -2.50 -13.60 1.52
C ASN A 6 -1.89 -14.80 0.82
N SER A 7 -1.49 -14.61 -0.45
CA SER A 7 -0.59 -15.52 -1.12
C SER A 7 0.84 -15.35 -0.58
N PRO A 8 1.58 -16.41 -0.29
CA PRO A 8 2.88 -16.32 0.39
C PRO A 8 4.03 -15.74 -0.47
N GLY A 9 3.83 -15.52 -1.74
CA GLY A 9 4.87 -14.99 -2.63
C GLY A 9 5.41 -13.62 -2.20
N ASN A 10 6.71 -13.42 -2.25
CA ASN A 10 7.43 -12.18 -1.92
C ASN A 10 7.44 -11.75 -0.44
N PHE A 11 7.01 -12.59 0.48
CA PHE A 11 7.08 -12.35 1.93
C PHE A 11 8.23 -13.09 2.60
N THR A 12 8.47 -12.82 3.88
CA THR A 12 9.63 -13.35 4.62
C THR A 12 9.71 -14.87 4.59
N ALA A 13 8.58 -15.57 4.81
CA ALA A 13 8.57 -17.04 4.81
C ALA A 13 9.05 -17.63 3.46
N SER A 14 8.59 -17.10 2.33
CA SER A 14 9.03 -17.56 1.01
C SER A 14 10.46 -17.13 0.67
N LYS A 15 10.91 -15.97 1.15
CA LYS A 15 12.32 -15.54 1.02
C LYS A 15 13.27 -16.44 1.81
N LEU A 16 12.90 -16.86 3.01
CA LEU A 16 13.64 -17.82 3.79
C LEU A 16 13.71 -19.20 3.10
N ALA A 17 12.61 -19.63 2.52
CA ALA A 17 12.59 -20.85 1.72
C ALA A 17 13.54 -20.76 0.50
N TRP A 18 13.63 -19.59 -0.12
CA TRP A 18 14.59 -19.34 -1.18
C TRP A 18 16.03 -19.43 -0.67
N VAL A 19 16.35 -18.76 0.45
CA VAL A 19 17.69 -18.81 1.08
C VAL A 19 18.04 -20.26 1.44
N ARG A 20 17.12 -21.00 2.05
CA ARG A 20 17.33 -22.39 2.40
C ARG A 20 17.70 -23.25 1.19
N ARG A 21 17.04 -23.01 0.04
CA ARG A 21 17.25 -23.78 -1.19
C ARG A 21 18.55 -23.39 -1.93
N ASN A 22 18.86 -22.09 -1.99
CA ASN A 22 19.90 -21.57 -2.85
C ASN A 22 21.19 -21.25 -2.09
N GLU A 23 21.10 -21.04 -0.78
CA GLU A 23 22.21 -20.69 0.11
C GLU A 23 22.16 -21.51 1.43
N PRO A 24 22.23 -22.86 1.34
CA PRO A 24 22.00 -23.74 2.49
C PRO A 24 23.03 -23.55 3.62
N GLU A 25 24.29 -23.25 3.29
CA GLU A 25 25.33 -22.97 4.27
C GLU A 25 25.05 -21.68 5.06
N LEU A 26 24.55 -20.65 4.39
CA LEU A 26 24.10 -19.43 5.04
C LEU A 26 22.89 -19.70 5.90
N PHE A 27 21.90 -20.45 5.38
CA PHE A 27 20.69 -20.80 6.12
C PHE A 27 21.00 -21.55 7.42
N ALA A 28 21.93 -22.49 7.38
CA ALA A 28 22.36 -23.26 8.55
C ALA A 28 22.98 -22.40 9.68
N ARG A 29 23.44 -21.19 9.37
CA ARG A 29 24.03 -20.24 10.31
C ARG A 29 23.04 -19.24 10.90
N ILE A 30 21.79 -19.25 10.42
CA ILE A 30 20.74 -18.34 10.93
C ILE A 30 20.29 -18.86 12.29
N ASP A 31 20.44 -18.05 13.33
CA ASP A 31 19.86 -18.33 14.64
C ASP A 31 18.43 -17.81 14.76
N LYS A 32 18.21 -16.53 14.41
CA LYS A 32 16.89 -15.89 14.52
C LYS A 32 16.59 -15.06 13.28
N VAL A 33 15.30 -14.96 12.96
CA VAL A 33 14.76 -14.12 11.87
C VAL A 33 13.95 -13.00 12.50
N MET A 34 14.29 -11.77 12.14
CA MET A 34 13.66 -10.57 12.70
C MET A 34 13.34 -9.57 11.58
N LEU A 35 12.24 -8.85 11.71
CA LEU A 35 12.03 -7.63 10.94
C LEU A 35 12.97 -6.52 11.45
N PRO A 36 13.26 -5.49 10.64
CA PRO A 36 14.17 -4.42 11.07
C PRO A 36 13.80 -3.77 12.41
N GLY A 37 12.51 -3.50 12.66
CA GLY A 37 12.04 -2.95 13.93
C GLY A 37 12.25 -3.89 15.11
N ASP A 38 12.10 -5.20 14.91
CA ASP A 38 12.35 -6.21 15.93
C ASP A 38 13.84 -6.31 16.25
N TYR A 39 14.69 -6.24 15.22
CA TYR A 39 16.14 -6.22 15.41
C TYR A 39 16.60 -5.00 16.21
N ILE A 40 16.06 -3.81 15.93
CA ILE A 40 16.38 -2.61 16.70
C ILE A 40 15.95 -2.78 18.17
N ALA A 41 14.72 -3.29 18.40
CA ALA A 41 14.24 -3.54 19.75
C ALA A 41 15.12 -4.56 20.49
N PHE A 42 15.53 -5.64 19.83
CA PHE A 42 16.50 -6.61 20.35
C PHE A 42 17.83 -5.94 20.74
N ARG A 43 18.37 -5.07 19.87
CA ARG A 43 19.63 -4.37 20.13
C ARG A 43 19.57 -3.41 21.33
N LEU A 44 18.37 -2.91 21.65
CA LEU A 44 18.12 -2.00 22.76
C LEU A 44 17.77 -2.72 24.07
N SER A 45 17.30 -3.99 24.00
CA SER A 45 16.77 -4.69 25.18
C SER A 45 17.43 -6.03 25.46
N GLY A 46 18.05 -6.65 24.44
CA GLY A 46 18.45 -8.07 24.50
C GLY A 46 17.28 -9.06 24.34
N ASP A 47 16.01 -8.60 24.27
CA ASP A 47 14.84 -9.47 24.13
C ASP A 47 14.58 -9.83 22.65
N ILE A 48 14.43 -11.13 22.39
CA ILE A 48 14.17 -11.67 21.05
C ILE A 48 12.67 -11.86 20.88
N SER A 49 12.01 -10.85 20.36
CA SER A 49 10.57 -10.85 20.16
C SER A 49 10.17 -10.15 18.84
N THR A 50 9.00 -10.49 18.35
CA THR A 50 8.31 -9.84 17.24
C THR A 50 6.89 -9.46 17.66
N THR A 51 6.08 -8.91 16.75
CA THR A 51 4.69 -8.61 17.03
C THR A 51 3.76 -9.47 16.18
N VAL A 52 2.50 -9.61 16.60
CA VAL A 52 1.45 -10.27 15.79
C VAL A 52 1.33 -9.60 14.42
N GLY A 53 1.37 -8.25 14.37
CA GLY A 53 1.44 -7.49 13.12
C GLY A 53 2.64 -7.89 12.27
N GLY A 54 3.83 -7.98 12.88
CA GLY A 54 5.05 -8.41 12.21
C GLY A 54 4.96 -9.84 11.68
N LEU A 55 4.41 -10.79 12.41
CA LEU A 55 4.18 -12.15 11.92
C LEU A 55 3.22 -12.16 10.74
N SER A 56 2.16 -11.35 10.76
CA SER A 56 1.20 -11.28 9.64
C SER A 56 1.85 -10.76 8.36
N GLU A 57 2.75 -9.79 8.46
CA GLU A 57 3.53 -9.28 7.34
C GLU A 57 4.59 -10.26 6.83
N GLN A 58 5.01 -11.19 7.67
CA GLN A 58 5.93 -12.27 7.30
C GLN A 58 5.24 -13.49 6.68
N ILE A 59 3.90 -13.53 6.67
CA ILE A 59 3.06 -14.71 6.36
C ILE A 59 3.36 -15.89 7.31
N LEU A 60 3.55 -15.56 8.58
CA LEU A 60 3.78 -16.50 9.67
C LEU A 60 2.73 -16.38 10.78
N TRP A 61 1.58 -15.75 10.49
CA TRP A 61 0.43 -15.65 11.37
C TRP A 61 -0.76 -16.42 10.80
N ASP A 62 -1.33 -17.28 11.61
CA ASP A 62 -2.59 -17.96 11.33
C ASP A 62 -3.74 -17.11 11.84
N PHE A 63 -4.44 -16.46 10.91
CA PHE A 63 -5.57 -15.59 11.23
C PHE A 63 -6.80 -16.36 11.70
N ALA A 64 -6.91 -17.67 11.39
CA ALA A 64 -8.03 -18.49 11.81
C ALA A 64 -7.91 -18.89 13.28
N GLU A 65 -6.71 -19.27 13.66
CA GLU A 65 -6.40 -19.80 14.99
C GLU A 65 -5.78 -18.74 15.92
N GLU A 66 -5.56 -17.54 15.42
CA GLU A 66 -4.90 -16.42 16.12
C GLU A 66 -3.59 -16.82 16.82
N ARG A 67 -2.75 -17.54 16.08
CA ARG A 67 -1.44 -18.03 16.55
C ARG A 67 -0.40 -18.00 15.44
N ARG A 68 0.84 -18.27 15.80
CA ARG A 68 1.90 -18.44 14.81
C ARG A 68 1.55 -19.59 13.84
N ALA A 69 1.73 -19.33 12.53
CA ALA A 69 1.44 -20.30 11.46
C ALA A 69 2.58 -21.32 11.34
N ASP A 70 2.71 -22.19 12.33
CA ASP A 70 3.76 -23.22 12.36
C ASP A 70 3.72 -24.13 11.14
N PHE A 71 2.54 -24.41 10.58
CA PHE A 71 2.39 -25.18 9.34
C PHE A 71 3.09 -24.54 8.14
N VAL A 72 3.24 -23.20 8.09
CA VAL A 72 4.02 -22.50 7.04
C VAL A 72 5.51 -22.73 7.26
N ALA A 73 5.96 -22.64 8.51
CA ALA A 73 7.34 -22.93 8.86
C ALA A 73 7.71 -24.38 8.50
N ASP A 74 6.85 -25.34 8.86
CA ASP A 74 7.01 -26.75 8.54
C ASP A 74 7.07 -27.00 7.03
N TYR A 75 6.12 -26.41 6.27
CA TYR A 75 6.09 -26.54 4.80
C TYR A 75 7.37 -26.04 4.13
N TYR A 76 7.91 -24.91 4.62
CA TYR A 76 9.15 -24.34 4.09
C TYR A 76 10.42 -24.91 4.73
N GLY A 77 10.28 -25.76 5.76
CA GLY A 77 11.39 -26.34 6.53
C GLY A 77 12.18 -25.27 7.27
N ILE A 78 11.48 -24.30 7.85
CA ILE A 78 12.03 -23.25 8.71
C ILE A 78 11.95 -23.77 10.16
N PRO A 79 13.08 -23.95 10.85
CA PRO A 79 13.06 -24.35 12.25
C PRO A 79 12.27 -23.38 13.13
N HIS A 80 11.36 -23.88 13.95
CA HIS A 80 10.54 -23.04 14.84
C HIS A 80 11.38 -22.19 15.79
N ALA A 81 12.56 -22.70 16.17
CA ALA A 81 13.52 -21.98 16.99
C ALA A 81 14.08 -20.70 16.34
N MET A 82 14.03 -20.59 15.01
CA MET A 82 14.42 -19.36 14.30
C MET A 82 13.40 -18.24 14.45
N LEU A 83 12.15 -18.56 14.83
CA LEU A 83 11.06 -17.61 14.90
C LEU A 83 10.97 -17.00 16.31
N PRO A 84 11.00 -15.67 16.46
CA PRO A 84 10.88 -15.00 17.74
C PRO A 84 9.51 -15.22 18.39
N ARG A 85 9.44 -15.00 19.72
CA ARG A 85 8.18 -14.94 20.47
C ARG A 85 7.34 -13.76 19.95
N ALA A 86 6.05 -13.99 19.75
CA ALA A 86 5.11 -12.93 19.36
C ALA A 86 4.53 -12.20 20.57
N GLY A 87 4.39 -10.90 20.44
CA GLY A 87 3.69 -10.02 21.36
C GLY A 87 2.76 -9.04 20.65
N ALA A 88 2.09 -8.17 21.39
CA ALA A 88 1.22 -7.15 20.83
C ALA A 88 2.02 -6.09 20.06
N SER A 89 1.41 -5.49 19.01
CA SER A 89 2.03 -4.36 18.31
C SER A 89 2.08 -3.10 19.20
N ILE A 90 1.09 -2.91 20.06
CA ILE A 90 1.01 -1.86 21.08
C ILE A 90 0.96 -2.52 22.44
N GLY A 91 2.03 -2.37 23.23
CA GLY A 91 2.16 -2.96 24.57
C GLY A 91 3.62 -2.90 25.02
N ILE A 92 3.88 -3.08 26.30
CA ILE A 92 5.26 -3.14 26.82
C ILE A 92 5.78 -4.56 26.63
N GLU A 93 6.41 -4.80 25.49
CA GLU A 93 6.91 -6.13 25.12
C GLU A 93 8.39 -6.33 25.49
N ALA A 94 9.13 -5.25 25.69
CA ALA A 94 10.53 -5.26 26.10
C ALA A 94 10.89 -3.98 26.85
N ARG A 95 12.06 -3.96 27.47
CA ARG A 95 12.63 -2.79 28.13
C ARG A 95 14.11 -2.67 27.79
N THR A 96 14.61 -1.44 27.69
CA THR A 96 16.03 -1.17 27.45
C THR A 96 16.91 -1.77 28.56
N ASP A 97 18.11 -2.21 28.16
CA ASP A 97 19.12 -2.76 29.08
C ASP A 97 20.20 -1.72 29.47
N ALA A 98 21.08 -2.09 30.40
CA ALA A 98 22.18 -1.23 30.86
C ALA A 98 23.17 -0.87 29.75
N ARG A 99 23.37 -1.74 28.75
CA ARG A 99 24.25 -1.46 27.60
C ARG A 99 23.68 -0.34 26.72
N THR A 100 22.36 -0.26 26.64
CA THR A 100 21.63 0.79 25.91
C THR A 100 21.77 2.13 26.63
N GLU A 101 21.71 2.13 27.97
CA GLU A 101 21.96 3.33 28.77
C GLU A 101 23.41 3.83 28.59
N GLU A 102 24.37 2.94 28.73
CA GLU A 102 25.80 3.26 28.57
C GLU A 102 26.12 3.82 27.17
N ARG A 103 25.55 3.20 26.12
CA ARG A 103 25.90 3.51 24.72
C ARG A 103 25.14 4.68 24.15
N PHE A 104 23.88 4.86 24.53
CA PHE A 104 22.95 5.81 23.89
C PHE A 104 22.36 6.83 24.88
N GLY A 105 22.62 6.72 26.18
CA GLY A 105 22.05 7.59 27.20
C GLY A 105 20.55 7.38 27.43
N ILE A 106 19.98 6.28 26.94
CA ILE A 106 18.57 5.92 27.18
C ILE A 106 18.52 5.09 28.45
N PRO A 107 17.83 5.55 29.54
CA PRO A 107 17.82 4.86 30.81
C PRO A 107 17.41 3.39 30.71
N ALA A 108 18.12 2.52 31.44
CA ALA A 108 17.74 1.13 31.54
C ALA A 108 16.33 1.00 32.12
N GLY A 109 15.55 0.04 31.63
CA GLY A 109 14.15 -0.13 32.01
C GLY A 109 13.14 0.73 31.22
N THR A 110 13.61 1.61 30.32
CA THR A 110 12.70 2.36 29.44
C THR A 110 11.86 1.39 28.60
N PRO A 111 10.51 1.50 28.59
CA PRO A 111 9.65 0.57 27.88
C PRO A 111 9.76 0.73 26.35
N ILE A 112 9.84 -0.39 25.64
CA ILE A 112 9.67 -0.49 24.21
C ILE A 112 8.24 -0.95 23.97
N SER A 113 7.35 -0.01 23.65
CA SER A 113 5.90 -0.22 23.72
C SER A 113 5.19 -0.28 22.37
N TYR A 114 5.94 -0.13 21.26
CA TYR A 114 5.35 -0.12 19.93
C TYR A 114 6.33 -0.59 18.88
N ARG A 115 5.86 -1.49 18.00
CA ARG A 115 6.54 -1.89 16.77
C ARG A 115 5.51 -2.30 15.71
N ALA A 116 5.73 -1.87 14.48
CA ALA A 116 4.90 -2.25 13.33
C ALA A 116 5.71 -2.14 12.03
N GLY A 117 5.21 -2.74 10.97
CA GLY A 117 5.69 -2.49 9.62
C GLY A 117 5.36 -1.09 9.12
N ASP A 118 5.89 -0.72 7.97
CA ASP A 118 5.82 0.64 7.43
C ASP A 118 4.38 1.10 7.15
N GLN A 119 3.55 0.27 6.54
CA GLN A 119 2.20 0.66 6.15
C GLN A 119 1.22 0.73 7.33
N PRO A 120 1.15 -0.24 8.25
CA PRO A 120 0.38 -0.10 9.48
C PRO A 120 0.85 1.09 10.33
N ASN A 121 2.17 1.36 10.37
CA ASN A 121 2.73 2.51 11.07
C ASN A 121 2.32 3.85 10.43
N ASN A 122 2.33 3.93 9.10
CA ASN A 122 1.83 5.11 8.39
C ASN A 122 0.34 5.35 8.68
N ALA A 123 -0.49 4.32 8.66
CA ALA A 123 -1.89 4.41 9.02
C ALA A 123 -2.09 4.90 10.48
N PHE A 124 -1.28 4.38 11.40
CA PHE A 124 -1.26 4.83 12.80
C PHE A 124 -0.90 6.31 12.93
N SER A 125 0.12 6.78 12.21
CA SER A 125 0.55 8.19 12.21
C SER A 125 -0.54 9.15 11.72
N LEU A 126 -1.43 8.66 10.84
CA LEU A 126 -2.60 9.40 10.35
C LEU A 126 -3.85 9.20 11.20
N ASN A 127 -3.73 8.57 12.38
CA ASN A 127 -4.83 8.24 13.28
C ASN A 127 -5.94 7.41 12.58
N VAL A 128 -5.53 6.48 11.70
CA VAL A 128 -6.40 5.54 11.02
C VAL A 128 -6.43 4.25 11.83
N LEU A 129 -7.42 4.09 12.70
CA LEU A 129 -7.51 3.05 13.72
C LEU A 129 -8.83 2.28 13.72
N LYS A 130 -9.88 2.85 13.15
CA LYS A 130 -11.24 2.28 13.20
C LYS A 130 -11.61 1.66 11.86
N ALA A 131 -12.48 0.64 11.90
CA ALA A 131 -13.05 0.08 10.68
C ALA A 131 -13.74 1.17 9.84
N GLY A 132 -13.49 1.18 8.53
CA GLY A 132 -13.96 2.21 7.61
C GLY A 132 -13.03 3.42 7.48
N GLU A 133 -11.98 3.54 8.29
CA GLU A 133 -10.96 4.57 8.10
C GLU A 133 -9.88 4.10 7.12
N VAL A 134 -9.39 5.03 6.31
CA VAL A 134 -8.42 4.75 5.24
C VAL A 134 -7.26 5.74 5.32
N ALA A 135 -6.04 5.23 5.23
CA ALA A 135 -4.84 6.00 5.02
C ALA A 135 -4.45 5.96 3.53
N ALA A 136 -4.16 7.11 2.93
CA ALA A 136 -3.66 7.20 1.57
C ALA A 136 -2.30 7.91 1.53
N THR A 137 -1.37 7.35 0.75
CA THR A 137 -0.08 7.97 0.49
C THR A 137 0.18 8.02 -1.00
N GLY A 138 0.64 9.18 -1.48
CA GLY A 138 0.90 9.44 -2.89
C GLY A 138 2.35 9.82 -3.12
N GLY A 139 3.27 8.86 -2.95
CA GLY A 139 4.67 9.00 -3.31
C GLY A 139 4.94 8.63 -4.75
N THR A 140 6.11 8.05 -5.04
CA THR A 140 6.42 7.41 -6.34
C THR A 140 5.36 6.38 -6.70
N SER A 141 4.99 5.53 -5.73
CA SER A 141 3.83 4.65 -5.77
C SER A 141 2.69 5.26 -4.97
N GLY A 142 1.46 4.89 -5.32
CA GLY A 142 0.28 5.19 -4.53
C GLY A 142 -0.08 4.02 -3.64
N VAL A 143 -0.32 4.28 -2.37
CA VAL A 143 -0.73 3.27 -1.41
C VAL A 143 -2.05 3.68 -0.77
N VAL A 144 -2.94 2.72 -0.65
CA VAL A 144 -4.17 2.81 0.13
C VAL A 144 -4.16 1.71 1.18
N TYR A 145 -4.36 2.09 2.42
CA TYR A 145 -4.46 1.17 3.55
C TYR A 145 -5.78 1.41 4.28
N GLY A 146 -6.72 0.48 4.15
CA GLY A 146 -8.04 0.56 4.76
C GLY A 146 -8.18 -0.37 5.95
N VAL A 147 -8.74 0.12 7.06
CA VAL A 147 -8.99 -0.69 8.25
C VAL A 147 -10.37 -1.32 8.20
N VAL A 148 -10.43 -2.62 8.50
CA VAL A 148 -11.67 -3.41 8.59
C VAL A 148 -11.69 -4.21 9.89
N ASP A 149 -12.86 -4.71 10.27
CA ASP A 149 -13.06 -5.59 11.42
C ASP A 149 -13.39 -7.04 11.02
N THR A 150 -13.46 -7.28 9.72
CA THR A 150 -13.78 -8.59 9.15
C THR A 150 -12.54 -9.24 8.55
N ARG A 151 -12.34 -10.53 8.85
CA ARG A 151 -11.27 -11.36 8.33
C ARG A 151 -11.64 -11.88 6.95
N ARG A 152 -11.15 -11.23 5.89
CA ARG A 152 -11.40 -11.63 4.50
C ARG A 152 -10.13 -11.51 3.67
N ALA A 153 -9.97 -12.45 2.73
CA ALA A 153 -8.91 -12.45 1.75
C ALA A 153 -9.48 -12.12 0.35
N ASP A 154 -8.72 -11.44 -0.47
CA ASP A 154 -9.03 -11.34 -1.90
C ASP A 154 -8.70 -12.69 -2.58
N PRO A 155 -9.68 -13.38 -3.19
CA PRO A 155 -9.44 -14.67 -3.83
C PRO A 155 -8.38 -14.64 -4.94
N LEU A 156 -8.17 -13.47 -5.54
CA LEU A 156 -7.20 -13.25 -6.60
C LEU A 156 -5.88 -12.64 -6.08
N SER A 157 -5.75 -12.44 -4.76
CA SER A 157 -4.56 -11.87 -4.10
C SER A 157 -4.11 -10.53 -4.70
N ARG A 158 -5.04 -9.69 -5.13
CA ARG A 158 -4.76 -8.36 -5.71
C ARG A 158 -4.42 -7.32 -4.66
N VAL A 159 -4.88 -7.53 -3.44
CA VAL A 159 -4.57 -6.74 -2.25
C VAL A 159 -4.11 -7.65 -1.13
N ASN A 160 -3.43 -7.09 -0.14
CA ASN A 160 -2.99 -7.83 1.03
C ASN A 160 -3.86 -7.50 2.24
N THR A 161 -4.02 -8.46 3.15
CA THR A 161 -4.66 -8.25 4.44
C THR A 161 -3.68 -8.60 5.55
N PHE A 162 -3.45 -7.66 6.48
CA PHE A 162 -2.53 -7.80 7.61
C PHE A 162 -3.24 -7.54 8.93
N VAL A 163 -2.65 -7.97 10.02
CA VAL A 163 -3.09 -7.55 11.36
C VAL A 163 -2.76 -6.07 11.55
N HIS A 164 -3.75 -5.27 11.93
CA HIS A 164 -3.54 -3.84 12.18
C HIS A 164 -2.94 -3.60 13.57
N VAL A 165 -2.30 -2.44 13.77
CA VAL A 165 -1.53 -2.14 15.00
C VAL A 165 -2.32 -2.23 16.29
N ASN A 166 -3.60 -1.88 16.27
CA ASN A 166 -4.49 -1.93 17.43
C ASN A 166 -5.44 -3.14 17.44
N HIS A 167 -5.07 -4.19 16.73
CA HIS A 167 -5.81 -5.45 16.76
C HIS A 167 -5.79 -6.08 18.16
N ARG A 168 -6.93 -6.59 18.56
CA ARG A 168 -7.12 -7.42 19.77
C ARG A 168 -8.13 -8.52 19.45
N PRO A 169 -8.06 -9.70 20.06
CA PRO A 169 -9.03 -10.76 19.84
C PRO A 169 -10.48 -10.31 20.08
N GLU A 170 -10.71 -9.49 21.12
CA GLU A 170 -12.04 -8.98 21.49
C GLU A 170 -12.50 -7.83 20.55
N GLN A 171 -11.57 -7.20 19.86
CA GLN A 171 -11.82 -6.10 18.93
C GLN A 171 -10.91 -6.24 17.70
N PRO A 172 -11.19 -7.18 16.81
CA PRO A 172 -10.33 -7.46 15.67
C PRO A 172 -10.22 -6.23 14.74
N ARG A 173 -9.00 -5.99 14.28
CA ARG A 173 -8.67 -4.94 13.31
C ARG A 173 -7.67 -5.49 12.32
N TYR A 174 -8.02 -5.39 11.06
CA TYR A 174 -7.19 -5.82 9.93
C TYR A 174 -6.97 -4.64 8.99
N GLY A 175 -5.81 -4.58 8.38
CA GLY A 175 -5.49 -3.59 7.37
C GLY A 175 -5.45 -4.20 5.99
N ILE A 176 -6.24 -3.70 5.07
CA ILE A 176 -6.20 -4.09 3.66
C ILE A 176 -5.29 -3.12 2.93
N LEU A 177 -4.22 -3.64 2.34
CA LEU A 177 -3.19 -2.87 1.66
C LEU A 177 -3.29 -3.03 0.14
N LEU A 178 -3.39 -1.89 -0.54
CA LEU A 178 -3.26 -1.75 -1.98
C LEU A 178 -2.01 -0.94 -2.31
N CYS A 179 -1.24 -1.38 -3.29
CA CYS A 179 -0.14 -0.61 -3.86
C CYS A 179 -0.28 -0.50 -5.37
N ILE A 180 -0.09 0.72 -5.91
CA ILE A 180 -0.12 1.04 -7.33
C ILE A 180 1.16 1.77 -7.70
N ASN A 181 2.04 1.13 -8.45
CA ASN A 181 3.36 1.67 -8.76
C ASN A 181 3.33 2.84 -9.76
N GLY A 182 2.25 2.98 -10.53
CA GLY A 182 2.13 3.92 -11.64
C GLY A 182 1.67 5.33 -11.29
N THR A 183 1.53 5.71 -10.02
CA THR A 183 0.89 6.97 -9.62
C THR A 183 1.81 8.19 -9.67
N GLY A 184 2.49 8.53 -8.60
CA GLY A 184 3.32 9.75 -8.54
C GLY A 184 4.47 9.75 -9.55
N ILE A 185 4.98 8.58 -9.93
CA ILE A 185 6.00 8.49 -10.98
C ILE A 185 5.45 8.95 -12.34
N MET A 186 4.16 8.72 -12.63
CA MET A 186 3.53 9.21 -13.85
C MET A 186 3.48 10.75 -13.84
N ASN A 187 3.09 11.36 -12.73
CA ASN A 187 3.10 12.82 -12.59
C ASN A 187 4.53 13.40 -12.70
N SER A 188 5.51 12.73 -12.10
CA SER A 188 6.93 13.08 -12.22
C SER A 188 7.44 12.92 -13.66
N TRP A 189 6.99 11.90 -14.37
CA TRP A 189 7.33 11.70 -15.78
C TRP A 189 6.77 12.84 -16.66
N MET A 190 5.51 13.25 -16.45
CA MET A 190 4.92 14.40 -17.11
C MET A 190 5.74 15.68 -16.89
N ARG A 191 6.18 15.92 -15.64
CA ARG A 191 7.05 17.06 -15.34
C ARG A 191 8.36 17.00 -16.09
N ARG A 192 9.03 15.84 -16.12
CA ARG A 192 10.35 15.72 -16.76
C ARG A 192 10.29 15.77 -18.29
N ASN A 193 9.31 15.10 -18.89
CA ASN A 193 9.32 14.80 -20.32
C ASN A 193 8.31 15.64 -21.13
N VAL A 194 7.19 16.02 -20.55
CA VAL A 194 6.17 16.82 -21.23
C VAL A 194 6.40 18.31 -20.98
N THR A 195 6.66 18.70 -19.74
CA THR A 195 6.95 20.11 -19.40
C THR A 195 8.44 20.42 -19.37
N GLN A 196 9.32 19.47 -19.66
CA GLN A 196 10.78 19.61 -19.67
C GLN A 196 11.32 20.35 -18.42
N GLN A 197 10.70 20.09 -17.25
CA GLN A 197 10.99 20.70 -15.95
C GLN A 197 10.84 22.24 -15.91
N THR A 198 10.23 22.86 -16.90
CA THR A 198 9.95 24.31 -16.93
C THR A 198 8.88 24.72 -15.91
N LEU A 199 8.05 23.75 -15.46
CA LEU A 199 7.02 23.95 -14.46
C LEU A 199 7.34 23.19 -13.17
N ASP A 200 7.13 23.82 -12.04
CA ASP A 200 7.03 23.11 -10.75
C ASP A 200 5.65 22.41 -10.62
N TYR A 201 5.47 21.60 -9.61
CA TYR A 201 4.20 20.88 -9.40
C TYR A 201 3.02 21.83 -9.16
N ALA A 202 3.23 22.96 -8.51
CA ALA A 202 2.18 23.95 -8.28
C ALA A 202 1.72 24.61 -9.60
N ALA A 203 2.66 24.93 -10.47
CA ALA A 203 2.35 25.46 -11.82
C ALA A 203 1.67 24.41 -12.71
N MET A 204 2.12 23.14 -12.65
CA MET A 204 1.45 22.03 -13.34
C MET A 204 -0.01 21.87 -12.86
N ASN A 205 -0.25 21.97 -11.56
CA ASN A 205 -1.59 21.89 -10.99
C ASN A 205 -2.47 23.05 -11.48
N ARG A 206 -1.98 24.28 -11.43
CA ARG A 206 -2.72 25.45 -11.96
C ARG A 206 -3.04 25.30 -13.44
N LEU A 207 -2.10 24.79 -14.23
CA LEU A 207 -2.32 24.57 -15.66
C LEU A 207 -3.37 23.47 -15.89
N ALA A 208 -3.32 22.38 -15.14
CA ALA A 208 -4.34 21.33 -15.20
C ALA A 208 -5.73 21.82 -14.78
N GLU A 209 -5.81 22.77 -13.83
CA GLU A 209 -7.06 23.37 -13.38
C GLU A 209 -7.77 24.23 -14.44
N SER A 210 -7.06 24.73 -15.46
CA SER A 210 -7.66 25.45 -16.56
C SER A 210 -8.51 24.58 -17.51
N VAL A 211 -8.40 23.27 -17.37
CA VAL A 211 -9.14 22.27 -18.15
C VAL A 211 -10.28 21.68 -17.31
N PRO A 212 -11.48 21.53 -17.86
CA PRO A 212 -12.61 20.95 -17.13
C PRO A 212 -12.38 19.48 -16.76
N VAL A 213 -13.13 19.00 -15.77
CA VAL A 213 -13.13 17.58 -15.38
C VAL A 213 -13.54 16.73 -16.58
N GLY A 214 -12.78 15.65 -16.80
CA GLY A 214 -12.95 14.77 -17.96
C GLY A 214 -11.99 15.10 -19.10
N SER A 215 -11.16 16.15 -18.94
CA SER A 215 -10.06 16.51 -19.88
C SER A 215 -10.48 16.51 -21.34
N ASP A 216 -11.72 16.96 -21.62
CA ASP A 216 -12.37 16.94 -22.95
C ASP A 216 -12.33 15.56 -23.62
N GLY A 217 -12.36 14.49 -22.83
CA GLY A 217 -12.36 13.11 -23.29
C GLY A 217 -10.97 12.47 -23.42
N LEU A 218 -9.90 13.21 -23.15
CA LEU A 218 -8.55 12.66 -23.07
C LEU A 218 -8.43 11.77 -21.82
N LEU A 219 -7.88 10.57 -21.98
CA LEU A 219 -7.69 9.61 -20.89
C LEU A 219 -6.22 9.21 -20.77
N VAL A 220 -5.72 9.16 -19.53
CA VAL A 220 -4.39 8.62 -19.22
C VAL A 220 -4.54 7.41 -18.31
N VAL A 221 -3.93 6.30 -18.71
CA VAL A 221 -3.77 5.10 -17.88
C VAL A 221 -2.38 5.13 -17.29
N PRO A 222 -2.20 5.22 -15.94
CA PRO A 222 -0.93 5.60 -15.35
C PRO A 222 0.02 4.42 -15.05
N PHE A 223 -0.26 3.20 -15.51
CA PHE A 223 0.42 1.98 -15.08
C PHE A 223 1.77 1.71 -15.77
N GLY A 224 2.54 2.77 -16.08
CA GLY A 224 3.86 2.66 -16.73
C GLY A 224 4.88 1.84 -15.95
N ASN A 225 4.82 1.89 -14.62
CA ASN A 225 5.62 1.07 -13.71
C ASN A 225 4.83 -0.11 -13.11
N GLY A 226 3.72 -0.49 -13.77
CA GLY A 226 2.85 -1.55 -13.30
C GLY A 226 1.87 -1.09 -12.20
N ALA A 227 1.14 -2.04 -11.68
CA ALA A 227 0.16 -1.87 -10.60
C ALA A 227 0.26 -3.02 -9.61
N GLU A 228 1.44 -3.58 -9.45
CA GLU A 228 1.67 -4.82 -8.70
C GLU A 228 0.62 -5.89 -9.05
N ARG A 229 -0.04 -6.45 -8.04
CA ARG A 229 -1.04 -7.49 -8.21
C ARG A 229 -2.43 -6.98 -8.56
N VAL A 230 -2.67 -5.68 -8.47
CA VAL A 230 -4.00 -5.06 -8.67
C VAL A 230 -4.60 -5.42 -10.03
N LEU A 231 -3.78 -5.52 -11.07
CA LEU A 231 -4.16 -5.94 -12.41
C LEU A 231 -3.81 -7.41 -12.71
N GLY A 232 -3.70 -8.26 -11.69
CA GLY A 232 -3.35 -9.67 -11.85
C GLY A 232 -1.92 -9.86 -12.39
N ASN A 233 -0.96 -9.09 -11.91
CA ASN A 233 0.44 -9.06 -12.35
C ASN A 233 0.63 -8.70 -13.84
N ARG A 234 -0.37 -8.10 -14.49
CA ARG A 234 -0.24 -7.58 -15.85
C ARG A 234 0.46 -6.22 -15.84
N CYS A 235 1.34 -6.01 -16.80
CA CYS A 235 2.05 -4.75 -17.00
C CYS A 235 1.57 -4.11 -18.31
N PRO A 236 0.41 -3.43 -18.31
CA PRO A 236 -0.15 -2.84 -19.55
C PRO A 236 0.66 -1.63 -20.06
N GLY A 237 1.56 -1.10 -19.25
CA GLY A 237 2.22 0.17 -19.52
C GLY A 237 1.32 1.39 -19.24
N ALA A 238 1.88 2.58 -19.42
CA ALA A 238 1.11 3.81 -19.44
C ALA A 238 0.58 4.04 -20.85
N CYS A 239 -0.66 4.53 -20.95
CA CYS A 239 -1.29 4.81 -22.24
C CYS A 239 -2.00 6.16 -22.19
N ILE A 240 -1.96 6.88 -23.32
CA ILE A 240 -2.76 8.07 -23.58
C ILE A 240 -3.79 7.70 -24.64
N HIS A 241 -5.07 7.83 -24.32
CA HIS A 241 -6.16 7.47 -25.21
C HIS A 241 -6.94 8.69 -25.64
N ARG A 242 -7.44 8.67 -26.89
CA ARG A 242 -8.28 9.71 -27.48
C ARG A 242 -7.59 11.08 -27.57
N LEU A 243 -6.28 11.09 -27.80
CA LEU A 243 -5.55 12.33 -28.05
C LEU A 243 -6.01 12.92 -29.38
N ASP A 244 -6.56 14.14 -29.32
CA ASP A 244 -6.93 14.96 -30.48
C ASP A 244 -5.91 16.10 -30.61
N LEU A 245 -5.15 16.09 -31.68
CA LEU A 245 -4.03 17.02 -31.91
C LEU A 245 -4.46 18.47 -32.14
N ASN A 246 -5.73 18.70 -32.48
CA ASN A 246 -6.28 20.04 -32.67
C ASN A 246 -6.86 20.67 -31.41
N ARG A 247 -7.18 19.83 -30.41
CA ARG A 247 -7.90 20.25 -29.17
C ARG A 247 -7.05 20.17 -27.94
N HIS A 248 -6.32 19.05 -27.78
CA HIS A 248 -5.65 18.75 -26.55
C HIS A 248 -4.27 19.41 -26.47
N THR A 249 -4.03 20.07 -25.34
CA THR A 249 -2.78 20.77 -25.02
C THR A 249 -2.06 20.10 -23.87
N THR A 250 -0.90 20.63 -23.47
CA THR A 250 -0.19 20.20 -22.26
C THR A 250 -1.09 20.24 -21.02
N ALA A 251 -1.97 21.24 -20.91
CA ALA A 251 -2.93 21.35 -19.81
C ALA A 251 -3.85 20.12 -19.72
N HIS A 252 -4.35 19.64 -20.84
CA HIS A 252 -5.19 18.44 -20.91
C HIS A 252 -4.42 17.17 -20.54
N LEU A 253 -3.16 17.05 -20.99
CA LEU A 253 -2.30 15.91 -20.59
C LEU A 253 -2.06 15.87 -19.09
N LEU A 254 -1.78 17.02 -18.48
CA LEU A 254 -1.59 17.13 -17.03
C LEU A 254 -2.89 16.80 -16.28
N ARG A 255 -4.03 17.34 -16.73
CA ARG A 255 -5.34 17.06 -16.14
C ARG A 255 -5.71 15.59 -16.24
N ALA A 256 -5.63 15.00 -17.44
CA ALA A 256 -5.93 13.60 -17.69
C ALA A 256 -5.01 12.66 -16.88
N THR A 257 -3.75 13.05 -16.66
CA THR A 257 -2.83 12.30 -15.78
C THR A 257 -3.31 12.28 -14.34
N GLN A 258 -3.70 13.41 -13.79
CA GLN A 258 -4.21 13.50 -12.43
C GLN A 258 -5.51 12.70 -12.26
N GLU A 259 -6.41 12.77 -13.23
CA GLU A 259 -7.65 12.00 -13.24
C GLU A 259 -7.38 10.50 -13.36
N GLY A 260 -6.45 10.07 -14.21
CA GLY A 260 -6.05 8.67 -14.35
C GLY A 260 -5.47 8.10 -13.06
N ILE A 261 -4.67 8.88 -12.33
CA ILE A 261 -4.15 8.51 -11.01
C ILE A 261 -5.30 8.37 -10.01
N ALA A 262 -6.23 9.34 -9.95
CA ALA A 262 -7.39 9.28 -9.06
C ALA A 262 -8.29 8.07 -9.36
N PHE A 263 -8.53 7.78 -10.63
CA PHE A 263 -9.30 6.60 -11.03
C PHE A 263 -8.62 5.28 -10.68
N SER A 264 -7.28 5.24 -10.70
CA SER A 264 -6.54 4.04 -10.27
C SER A 264 -6.73 3.76 -8.77
N PHE A 265 -6.73 4.81 -7.94
CA PHE A 265 -7.07 4.68 -6.52
C PHE A 265 -8.52 4.24 -6.30
N ARG A 266 -9.45 4.83 -7.04
CA ARG A 266 -10.87 4.46 -6.98
C ARG A 266 -11.07 2.98 -7.34
N TYR A 267 -10.45 2.51 -8.41
CA TYR A 267 -10.48 1.10 -8.78
C TYR A 267 -9.96 0.20 -7.66
N GLY A 268 -8.86 0.62 -7.02
CA GLY A 268 -8.31 -0.11 -5.87
C GLY A 268 -9.27 -0.17 -4.69
N LEU A 269 -9.94 0.93 -4.35
CA LEU A 269 -10.95 0.97 -3.29
C LEU A 269 -12.14 0.06 -3.61
N ASP A 270 -12.56 0.01 -4.88
CA ASP A 270 -13.64 -0.88 -5.31
C ASP A 270 -13.26 -2.37 -5.17
N LEU A 271 -11.97 -2.73 -5.28
CA LEU A 271 -11.47 -4.08 -4.97
C LEU A 271 -11.51 -4.40 -3.47
N MET A 272 -11.40 -3.41 -2.60
CA MET A 272 -11.40 -3.60 -1.15
C MET A 272 -12.82 -3.69 -0.56
N ARG A 273 -13.84 -3.15 -1.25
CA ARG A 273 -15.23 -3.16 -0.76
C ARG A 273 -15.78 -4.57 -0.47
N PRO A 274 -15.59 -5.58 -1.33
CA PRO A 274 -16.03 -6.95 -1.03
C PRO A 274 -15.35 -7.56 0.18
N LEU A 275 -14.20 -7.01 0.59
CA LEU A 275 -13.45 -7.44 1.76
C LEU A 275 -13.93 -6.78 3.06
N GLY A 276 -14.98 -5.97 3.00
CA GLY A 276 -15.60 -5.33 4.15
C GLY A 276 -15.23 -3.85 4.30
N LEU A 277 -14.42 -3.27 3.41
CA LEU A 277 -14.07 -1.86 3.50
C LEU A 277 -15.21 -0.98 2.97
N ASN A 278 -15.85 -0.25 3.90
CA ASN A 278 -16.78 0.83 3.59
C ASN A 278 -16.12 2.15 4.01
N PRO A 279 -15.46 2.87 3.10
CA PRO A 279 -14.71 4.08 3.46
C PRO A 279 -15.64 5.15 4.06
N ALA A 280 -15.43 5.49 5.33
CA ALA A 280 -16.10 6.59 6.01
C ALA A 280 -15.24 7.86 5.98
N VAL A 281 -13.93 7.69 6.13
CA VAL A 281 -12.93 8.77 6.14
C VAL A 281 -11.67 8.29 5.44
N ILE A 282 -11.11 9.13 4.57
CA ILE A 282 -9.77 8.95 4.02
C ILE A 282 -8.88 10.05 4.56
N ARG A 283 -7.75 9.66 5.16
CA ARG A 283 -6.71 10.57 5.64
C ARG A 283 -5.47 10.40 4.79
N ALA A 284 -4.94 11.50 4.30
CA ALA A 284 -3.71 11.53 3.54
C ALA A 284 -2.68 12.43 4.22
N GLY A 285 -1.42 12.03 4.17
CA GLY A 285 -0.34 12.90 4.58
C GLY A 285 -0.21 14.10 3.63
N ALA A 286 -0.01 15.30 4.16
CA ALA A 286 0.19 16.53 3.38
C ALA A 286 1.56 16.49 2.67
N ALA A 287 1.70 15.58 1.71
CA ALA A 287 2.94 15.37 0.95
C ALA A 287 2.62 14.96 -0.50
N ASN A 288 3.53 15.29 -1.42
CA ASN A 288 3.51 14.86 -2.81
C ASN A 288 2.18 15.15 -3.54
N LEU A 289 1.48 14.11 -3.96
CA LEU A 289 0.22 14.23 -4.72
C LEU A 289 -0.90 14.95 -3.94
N PHE A 290 -0.89 14.85 -2.61
CA PHE A 290 -1.92 15.44 -1.75
C PHE A 290 -1.63 16.90 -1.34
N LEU A 291 -0.57 17.52 -1.87
CA LEU A 291 -0.30 18.96 -1.68
C LEU A 291 -1.22 19.86 -2.51
N SER A 292 -1.88 19.33 -3.54
CA SER A 292 -2.82 20.10 -4.34
C SER A 292 -4.21 20.10 -3.71
N PRO A 293 -4.78 21.28 -3.36
CA PRO A 293 -6.12 21.37 -2.78
C PRO A 293 -7.23 20.78 -3.67
N ARG A 294 -7.00 20.68 -4.97
CA ARG A 294 -7.98 20.19 -5.95
C ARG A 294 -7.72 18.79 -6.49
N GLN A 295 -6.54 18.22 -6.32
CA GLN A 295 -6.32 16.79 -6.58
C GLN A 295 -7.14 15.91 -5.62
N ASN A 296 -7.50 16.47 -4.49
CA ASN A 296 -8.34 15.82 -3.49
C ASN A 296 -9.84 15.90 -3.85
N GLN A 297 -10.27 16.85 -4.71
CA GLN A 297 -11.69 17.02 -5.06
C GLN A 297 -12.37 15.79 -5.68
N PRO A 298 -11.77 15.03 -6.61
CA PRO A 298 -12.39 13.79 -7.09
C PRO A 298 -12.46 12.70 -6.03
N LEU A 299 -11.50 12.66 -5.10
CA LEU A 299 -11.51 11.76 -3.94
C LEU A 299 -12.45 12.29 -2.85
N ASP A 300 -12.46 13.62 -2.60
CA ASP A 300 -13.30 14.27 -1.60
C ASP A 300 -14.79 14.21 -1.93
N ASN A 301 -15.16 14.46 -3.19
CA ASN A 301 -16.57 14.48 -3.62
C ASN A 301 -17.25 13.12 -3.61
N ASP A 302 -16.48 12.03 -3.86
CA ASP A 302 -17.00 10.65 -3.86
C ASP A 302 -16.75 9.91 -2.54
N LEU A 303 -15.83 10.35 -1.67
CA LEU A 303 -15.31 9.58 -0.55
C LEU A 303 -15.25 10.32 0.79
N GLY A 304 -15.54 11.64 0.84
CA GLY A 304 -15.59 12.41 2.09
C GLY A 304 -14.23 12.51 2.79
N THR A 305 -13.17 12.89 2.08
CA THR A 305 -11.82 13.02 2.64
C THR A 305 -11.69 14.22 3.57
N GLN A 306 -11.07 14.02 4.73
CA GLN A 306 -10.51 15.07 5.55
C GLN A 306 -8.99 15.06 5.40
N ASN A 307 -8.44 16.09 4.76
CA ASN A 307 -7.01 16.36 4.80
C ASN A 307 -6.61 16.72 6.23
N GLY A 308 -5.49 16.21 6.74
CA GLY A 308 -5.00 16.27 8.12
C GLY A 308 -4.99 17.60 8.88
N GLU A 309 -5.95 18.47 8.62
CA GLU A 309 -6.28 19.62 9.43
C GLU A 309 -7.31 19.22 10.51
N PRO A 310 -7.25 19.83 11.70
CA PRO A 310 -8.24 19.59 12.74
C PRO A 310 -9.65 19.86 12.18
N PRO A 311 -10.70 19.18 12.65
CA PRO A 311 -12.03 19.26 12.07
C PRO A 311 -12.52 20.72 12.09
N LEU A 312 -12.70 21.30 10.90
CA LEU A 312 -13.43 22.55 10.77
C LEU A 312 -14.89 22.30 11.16
N PRO A 313 -15.55 23.23 11.87
CA PRO A 313 -16.94 23.07 12.26
C PRO A 313 -17.83 22.91 11.03
N ALA A 314 -18.76 21.97 11.12
CA ALA A 314 -19.67 21.58 10.06
C ALA A 314 -20.33 22.79 9.38
N LEU A 315 -19.95 23.07 8.14
CA LEU A 315 -20.67 24.00 7.28
C LEU A 315 -21.92 23.31 6.74
N HIS A 316 -23.08 23.82 7.15
CA HIS A 316 -24.39 23.38 6.71
C HIS A 316 -24.49 23.34 5.18
N ARG A 317 -24.75 22.15 4.65
CA ARG A 317 -25.13 21.95 3.24
C ARG A 317 -26.55 22.46 3.02
N HIS A 318 -26.72 23.52 2.25
CA HIS A 318 -27.99 23.80 1.57
C HIS A 318 -27.95 23.21 0.17
N GLY A 319 -28.99 22.43 -0.11
CA GLY A 319 -29.12 21.51 -1.19
C GLY A 319 -29.15 22.07 -2.60
N ARG A 320 -28.74 21.25 -3.53
CA ARG A 320 -29.48 20.94 -4.78
C ARG A 320 -28.95 19.62 -5.34
N ARG A 321 -29.84 18.63 -5.37
CA ARG A 321 -29.58 17.36 -6.04
C ARG A 321 -29.57 17.58 -7.56
N HIS A 322 -28.39 17.55 -8.16
CA HIS A 322 -28.26 17.26 -9.58
C HIS A 322 -27.81 15.81 -9.74
N ARG A 323 -28.70 14.96 -10.24
CA ARG A 323 -28.37 13.62 -10.71
C ARG A 323 -27.37 13.77 -11.87
N ARG A 324 -26.11 13.39 -11.66
CA ARG A 324 -25.12 13.20 -12.73
C ARG A 324 -25.16 11.75 -13.19
N PRO A 325 -25.09 11.47 -14.50
CA PRO A 325 -25.07 10.11 -15.00
C PRO A 325 -23.77 9.44 -14.54
N ALA A 326 -23.89 8.26 -13.93
CA ALA A 326 -22.76 7.40 -13.61
C ALA A 326 -22.05 7.00 -14.91
N LEU A 327 -20.80 7.40 -15.07
CA LEU A 327 -19.94 6.93 -16.14
C LEU A 327 -19.64 5.44 -15.87
N ARG A 328 -20.47 4.54 -16.36
CA ARG A 328 -20.17 3.11 -16.40
C ARG A 328 -19.10 2.92 -17.48
N LEU A 329 -17.84 2.76 -17.07
CA LEU A 329 -16.82 2.13 -17.91
C LEU A 329 -17.27 0.69 -18.21
N ARG A 330 -18.01 0.51 -19.29
CA ARG A 330 -18.16 -0.83 -19.88
C ARG A 330 -16.81 -1.18 -20.46
N TYR A 331 -16.14 -2.13 -19.85
CA TYR A 331 -15.06 -2.87 -20.50
C TYR A 331 -15.67 -3.61 -21.70
N GLY A 332 -15.65 -2.95 -22.85
CA GLY A 332 -15.91 -3.57 -24.13
C GLY A 332 -14.86 -4.64 -24.36
N ARG A 333 -15.30 -5.75 -24.95
CA ARG A 333 -14.47 -6.90 -25.36
C ARG A 333 -13.14 -6.46 -25.95
N SER A 334 -12.08 -7.14 -25.55
CA SER A 334 -10.71 -7.02 -25.98
C SER A 334 -10.56 -6.61 -27.45
N LEU A 335 -10.07 -5.39 -27.68
CA LEU A 335 -9.35 -5.08 -28.89
C LEU A 335 -8.03 -5.84 -28.78
N GLY A 336 -7.90 -6.94 -29.51
CA GLY A 336 -6.72 -7.75 -29.58
C GLY A 336 -5.54 -6.95 -30.14
N CYS A 337 -4.70 -6.46 -29.25
CA CYS A 337 -3.37 -6.04 -29.62
C CYS A 337 -2.57 -7.33 -29.87
N ARG A 338 -2.41 -7.72 -31.13
CA ARG A 338 -1.49 -8.80 -31.52
C ARG A 338 -0.07 -8.31 -31.26
N THR A 339 0.44 -8.56 -30.08
CA THR A 339 1.88 -8.47 -29.81
C THR A 339 2.50 -9.78 -30.25
N GLY A 340 3.11 -9.79 -31.42
CA GLY A 340 4.02 -10.83 -31.84
C GLY A 340 5.33 -10.75 -31.07
N ALA A 341 5.32 -11.20 -29.81
CA ALA A 341 6.54 -11.44 -29.07
C ALA A 341 6.90 -12.92 -29.22
N ARG A 342 7.94 -13.20 -29.99
CA ARG A 342 8.59 -14.50 -29.97
C ARG A 342 9.20 -14.73 -28.58
N PRO A 343 9.10 -15.93 -27.99
CA PRO A 343 9.79 -16.24 -26.75
C PRO A 343 11.30 -16.27 -27.01
N ILE A 344 12.04 -15.46 -26.28
CA ILE A 344 13.50 -15.56 -26.23
C ILE A 344 13.81 -16.72 -25.29
N LEU A 345 14.30 -17.81 -25.84
CA LEU A 345 14.89 -18.93 -25.11
C LEU A 345 16.21 -18.43 -24.46
N PRO A 346 16.53 -18.79 -23.21
CA PRO A 346 17.82 -18.45 -22.63
C PRO A 346 18.90 -19.31 -23.26
N HIS A 347 19.89 -18.66 -23.85
CA HIS A 347 21.13 -19.30 -24.23
C HIS A 347 21.89 -19.76 -22.98
N GLY A 348 22.27 -21.05 -22.98
CA GLY A 348 23.13 -21.61 -21.97
C GLY A 348 24.48 -20.90 -21.93
N ALA A 349 24.91 -20.51 -20.76
CA ALA A 349 26.29 -20.23 -20.46
C ALA A 349 26.86 -21.42 -19.72
N ARG A 350 27.82 -22.11 -20.40
CA ARG A 350 28.82 -22.95 -19.75
C ARG A 350 29.85 -22.05 -19.08
N LEU A 351 30.24 -22.41 -17.93
CA LEU A 351 31.36 -22.28 -17.04
C LEU A 351 30.99 -21.68 -15.70
#